data_d9af0773b17be536c78679464df876b7
#
_entry.id   d9af0773b17be536c78679464df876b7
#
_cell.length_a   1.000
_cell.length_b   1.000
_cell.length_c   1.000
_cell.angle_alpha   90.00
_cell.angle_beta   90.00
_cell.angle_gamma   90.00
#
_symmetry.space_group_name_H-M   'P 1'
#
loop_
_entity.id
_entity.type
_entity.pdbx_description
1 polymer ?
#
loop_
_entity_poly.entity_id
_entity_poly.type
_entity_poly.pdbx_seq_one_letter_code
_entity_poly.pdbx_strand_id
1 'polypeptide(L)'
;MQSIRWIFGLGLVMSAACQPALAEALNREQLLEQMKAMRPVDLVVLDQSDGADEYTLGIFAVSGDPADPELRRFKLWQEYADNLVIPTESVNCSREEPLRVTRDTEAIYVRKLNPGGSQRASTREDHLVWWAACHPELAGQDPAGLADKARELGYSTELIESQEVLRLPAP
;
A
#
# COMPACT_ATOMS: atom_id res chain seq x y z
N MET A 1 -62.27 25.17 65.96
CA MET A 1 -60.92 24.58 66.12
C MET A 1 -60.77 23.55 65.07
N GLN A 2 -60.13 23.91 63.96
CA GLN A 2 -59.89 23.01 62.78
C GLN A 2 -58.38 22.87 62.56
N SER A 3 -57.88 21.65 62.65
CA SER A 3 -56.46 21.31 62.49
C SER A 3 -56.19 21.03 61.04
N ILE A 4 -55.34 21.84 60.42
CA ILE A 4 -54.83 21.64 59.03
C ILE A 4 -53.67 20.69 59.15
N ARG A 5 -53.74 19.52 58.43
CA ARG A 5 -52.65 18.56 58.27
C ARG A 5 -51.95 18.88 56.97
N TRP A 6 -50.66 19.26 57.02
CA TRP A 6 -49.78 19.39 55.89
C TRP A 6 -49.21 18.02 55.53
N ILE A 7 -49.47 17.60 54.27
CA ILE A 7 -48.85 16.40 53.68
C ILE A 7 -47.65 16.90 52.92
N PHE A 8 -46.44 16.58 53.38
CA PHE A 8 -45.21 16.76 52.64
C PHE A 8 -45.08 15.63 51.61
N GLY A 9 -45.27 15.94 50.30
CA GLY A 9 -44.98 15.04 49.25
C GLY A 9 -43.43 15.02 48.93
N LEU A 10 -42.83 13.89 49.24
CA LEU A 10 -41.41 13.64 48.91
C LEU A 10 -41.29 13.35 47.41
N GLY A 11 -40.89 14.33 46.62
CA GLY A 11 -40.58 14.16 45.19
C GLY A 11 -39.26 13.44 45.05
N LEU A 12 -39.30 12.20 44.58
CA LEU A 12 -38.10 11.41 44.20
C LEU A 12 -37.60 11.92 42.87
N VAL A 13 -36.53 12.73 42.86
CA VAL A 13 -35.84 13.14 41.65
C VAL A 13 -34.92 12.00 41.21
N MET A 14 -35.39 11.22 40.24
CA MET A 14 -34.50 10.27 39.53
C MET A 14 -33.53 11.05 38.63
N SER A 15 -32.33 11.29 39.11
CA SER A 15 -31.22 11.75 38.30
C SER A 15 -30.79 10.61 37.36
N ALA A 16 -31.22 10.67 36.11
CA ALA A 16 -30.67 9.82 35.06
C ALA A 16 -29.21 10.26 34.86
N ALA A 17 -28.28 9.49 35.42
CA ALA A 17 -26.87 9.62 35.14
C ALA A 17 -26.66 9.22 33.67
N CYS A 18 -26.59 10.20 32.79
CA CYS A 18 -26.09 10.01 31.43
C CYS A 18 -24.61 9.65 31.55
N GLN A 19 -24.28 8.35 31.54
CA GLN A 19 -22.91 7.89 31.41
C GLN A 19 -22.49 8.25 29.99
N PRO A 20 -21.43 9.08 29.80
CA PRO A 20 -20.83 9.21 28.47
C PRO A 20 -20.32 7.83 28.11
N ALA A 21 -20.82 7.27 27.00
CA ALA A 21 -20.18 6.14 26.34
C ALA A 21 -18.78 6.62 26.02
N LEU A 22 -17.78 6.16 26.79
CA LEU A 22 -16.38 6.30 26.45
C LEU A 22 -16.24 5.54 25.13
N ALA A 23 -16.24 6.27 24.02
CA ALA A 23 -15.72 5.76 22.78
C ALA A 23 -14.28 5.36 23.10
N GLU A 24 -14.03 4.06 23.27
CA GLU A 24 -12.69 3.53 23.41
C GLU A 24 -11.95 3.99 22.17
N ALA A 25 -11.08 5.00 22.32
CA ALA A 25 -10.17 5.40 21.28
C ALA A 25 -9.33 4.16 20.99
N LEU A 26 -9.57 3.53 19.83
CA LEU A 26 -8.74 2.44 19.35
C LEU A 26 -7.29 2.92 19.43
N ASN A 27 -6.51 2.26 20.24
CA ASN A 27 -5.09 2.52 20.32
C ASN A 27 -4.49 2.25 18.94
N ARG A 28 -3.47 3.01 18.52
CA ARG A 28 -2.82 2.91 17.21
C ARG A 28 -2.40 1.47 16.89
N GLU A 29 -1.92 0.74 17.86
CA GLU A 29 -1.48 -0.65 17.74
C GLU A 29 -2.66 -1.58 17.39
N GLN A 30 -3.78 -1.48 18.09
CA GLN A 30 -4.98 -2.25 17.79
C GLN A 30 -5.53 -1.95 16.40
N LEU A 31 -5.50 -0.68 15.98
CA LEU A 31 -5.92 -0.28 14.64
C LEU A 31 -5.01 -0.88 13.57
N LEU A 32 -3.69 -0.84 13.79
CA LEU A 32 -2.70 -1.42 12.88
C LEU A 32 -2.91 -2.93 12.72
N GLU A 33 -3.10 -3.66 13.82
CA GLU A 33 -3.37 -5.10 13.78
C GLU A 33 -4.69 -5.43 13.04
N GLN A 34 -5.73 -4.62 13.24
CA GLN A 34 -6.97 -4.78 12.48
C GLN A 34 -6.75 -4.53 10.98
N MET A 35 -5.97 -3.52 10.62
CA MET A 35 -5.64 -3.23 9.22
C MET A 35 -4.82 -4.36 8.58
N LYS A 36 -3.82 -4.89 9.29
CA LYS A 36 -3.02 -6.04 8.85
C LYS A 36 -3.89 -7.29 8.66
N ALA A 37 -4.86 -7.52 9.55
CA ALA A 37 -5.79 -8.64 9.46
C ALA A 37 -6.74 -8.54 8.24
N MET A 38 -6.95 -7.33 7.70
CA MET A 38 -7.78 -7.10 6.51
C MET A 38 -6.99 -7.18 5.20
N ARG A 39 -6.00 -8.07 5.11
CA ARG A 39 -5.25 -8.29 3.86
C ARG A 39 -6.21 -8.55 2.69
N PRO A 40 -6.02 -7.88 1.54
CA PRO A 40 -6.82 -8.12 0.35
C PRO A 40 -6.76 -9.57 -0.12
N VAL A 41 -7.88 -10.11 -0.59
CA VAL A 41 -7.95 -11.50 -1.07
C VAL A 41 -7.15 -11.73 -2.36
N ASP A 42 -6.90 -10.67 -3.12
CA ASP A 42 -6.10 -10.64 -4.34
C ASP A 42 -4.66 -10.16 -4.10
N LEU A 43 -4.21 -10.10 -2.84
CA LEU A 43 -2.84 -9.72 -2.52
C LEU A 43 -1.85 -10.78 -3.02
N VAL A 44 -0.96 -10.36 -3.91
CA VAL A 44 0.18 -11.15 -4.37
C VAL A 44 1.41 -10.72 -3.61
N VAL A 45 1.93 -11.57 -2.74
CA VAL A 45 3.16 -11.32 -1.97
C VAL A 45 4.37 -11.44 -2.90
N LEU A 46 5.24 -10.45 -2.89
CA LEU A 46 6.42 -10.34 -3.75
C LEU A 46 7.72 -10.60 -3.00
N ASP A 47 7.76 -10.16 -1.76
CA ASP A 47 8.90 -10.31 -0.86
C ASP A 47 8.43 -10.31 0.58
N GLN A 48 9.14 -11.05 1.44
CA GLN A 48 8.86 -11.03 2.88
C GLN A 48 10.11 -11.39 3.67
N SER A 49 10.21 -10.85 4.87
CA SER A 49 11.20 -11.22 5.87
C SER A 49 10.53 -11.41 7.22
N ASP A 50 11.04 -12.34 8.01
CA ASP A 50 10.59 -12.62 9.36
C ASP A 50 11.64 -12.14 10.37
N GLY A 51 11.23 -11.92 11.63
CA GLY A 51 12.11 -11.58 12.73
C GLY A 51 12.13 -10.10 13.10
N ALA A 52 13.30 -9.56 13.45
CA ALA A 52 13.43 -8.19 13.96
C ALA A 52 13.06 -7.11 12.92
N ASP A 53 13.26 -7.42 11.64
CA ASP A 53 12.94 -6.56 10.51
C ASP A 53 11.75 -7.18 9.72
N GLU A 54 10.67 -7.52 10.43
CA GLU A 54 9.46 -8.06 9.81
C GLU A 54 8.96 -7.13 8.71
N TYR A 55 8.83 -7.68 7.51
CA TYR A 55 8.43 -6.94 6.34
C TYR A 55 7.66 -7.83 5.36
N THR A 56 6.58 -7.32 4.80
CA THR A 56 5.87 -7.94 3.68
C THR A 56 5.62 -6.90 2.60
N LEU A 57 6.07 -7.20 1.39
CA LEU A 57 5.79 -6.44 0.18
C LEU A 57 4.81 -7.23 -0.68
N GLY A 58 3.78 -6.58 -1.19
CA GLY A 58 2.84 -7.19 -2.12
C GLY A 58 2.13 -6.16 -2.99
N ILE A 59 1.46 -6.63 -4.03
CA ILE A 59 0.58 -5.82 -4.86
C ILE A 59 -0.83 -6.41 -4.89
N PHE A 60 -1.83 -5.54 -5.07
CA PHE A 60 -3.23 -5.93 -5.23
C PHE A 60 -4.02 -4.88 -6.03
N ALA A 61 -5.25 -5.19 -6.38
CA ALA A 61 -6.12 -4.32 -7.18
C ALA A 61 -5.44 -3.86 -8.50
N VAL A 62 -4.72 -4.78 -9.16
CA VAL A 62 -4.05 -4.49 -10.43
C VAL A 62 -5.10 -4.27 -11.51
N SER A 63 -5.01 -3.16 -12.23
CA SER A 63 -5.92 -2.79 -13.31
C SER A 63 -5.17 -2.22 -14.51
N GLY A 64 -5.65 -2.52 -15.72
CA GLY A 64 -5.18 -1.88 -16.95
C GLY A 64 -5.88 -0.55 -17.20
N ASP A 65 -5.23 0.33 -17.95
CA ASP A 65 -5.86 1.56 -18.45
C ASP A 65 -6.50 1.27 -19.82
N PRO A 66 -7.80 1.58 -20.02
CA PRO A 66 -8.45 1.32 -21.30
C PRO A 66 -7.88 2.14 -22.48
N ALA A 67 -7.26 3.29 -22.18
CA ALA A 67 -6.66 4.17 -23.19
C ALA A 67 -5.21 3.82 -23.49
N ASP A 68 -4.54 3.12 -22.57
CA ASP A 68 -3.14 2.71 -22.70
C ASP A 68 -2.97 1.25 -22.24
N PRO A 69 -2.87 0.30 -23.15
CA PRO A 69 -2.78 -1.12 -22.83
C PRO A 69 -1.46 -1.50 -22.11
N GLU A 70 -0.46 -0.64 -22.13
CA GLU A 70 0.82 -0.86 -21.45
C GLU A 70 0.82 -0.32 -20.02
N LEU A 71 -0.10 0.57 -19.69
CA LEU A 71 -0.22 1.14 -18.35
C LEU A 71 -0.96 0.20 -17.39
N ARG A 72 -0.37 -0.07 -16.23
CA ARG A 72 -1.02 -0.76 -15.12
C ARG A 72 -1.03 0.14 -13.89
N ARG A 73 -2.13 0.13 -13.16
CA ARG A 73 -2.27 0.76 -11.85
C ARG A 73 -2.56 -0.31 -10.82
N PHE A 74 -2.04 -0.15 -9.63
CA PHE A 74 -2.19 -1.10 -8.54
C PHE A 74 -2.05 -0.40 -7.19
N LYS A 75 -2.37 -1.12 -6.13
CA LYS A 75 -2.01 -0.74 -4.77
C LYS A 75 -0.85 -1.58 -4.29
N LEU A 76 0.14 -0.93 -3.68
CA LEU A 76 1.26 -1.59 -3.05
C LEU A 76 0.91 -1.83 -1.58
N TRP A 77 1.17 -3.02 -1.07
CA TRP A 77 1.08 -3.39 0.33
C TRP A 77 2.49 -3.45 0.90
N GLN A 78 2.81 -2.51 1.79
CA GLN A 78 4.08 -2.47 2.50
C GLN A 78 3.78 -2.56 3.98
N GLU A 79 3.91 -3.75 4.54
CA GLU A 79 3.66 -4.05 5.94
C GLU A 79 4.99 -4.18 6.67
N TYR A 80 5.13 -3.45 7.76
CA TYR A 80 6.26 -3.47 8.68
C TYR A 80 5.77 -3.87 10.07
N ALA A 81 6.68 -4.16 10.99
CA ALA A 81 6.34 -4.52 12.37
C ALA A 81 5.40 -3.48 13.02
N ASP A 82 5.66 -2.20 12.80
CA ASP A 82 4.98 -1.07 13.45
C ASP A 82 4.21 -0.14 12.49
N ASN A 83 4.11 -0.50 11.20
CA ASN A 83 3.50 0.35 10.19
C ASN A 83 2.88 -0.45 9.05
N LEU A 84 1.91 0.16 8.38
CA LEU A 84 1.33 -0.31 7.12
C LEU A 84 1.15 0.87 6.18
N VAL A 85 1.73 0.77 4.98
CA VAL A 85 1.65 1.80 3.93
C VAL A 85 1.02 1.19 2.69
N ILE A 86 -0.01 1.86 2.14
CA ILE A 86 -0.76 1.35 0.98
C ILE A 86 -0.88 2.47 -0.07
N PRO A 87 0.19 2.81 -0.80
CA PRO A 87 0.13 3.77 -1.88
C PRO A 87 -0.53 3.17 -3.12
N THR A 88 -1.05 4.06 -3.98
CA THR A 88 -1.43 3.72 -5.35
C THR A 88 -0.30 4.12 -6.27
N GLU A 89 0.15 3.16 -7.07
CA GLU A 89 1.27 3.32 -7.99
C GLU A 89 0.90 2.87 -9.40
N SER A 90 1.81 3.13 -10.35
CA SER A 90 1.66 2.65 -11.71
C SER A 90 2.97 2.20 -12.31
N VAL A 91 2.86 1.32 -13.32
CA VAL A 91 3.97 0.88 -14.15
C VAL A 91 3.59 1.00 -15.63
N ASN A 92 4.58 1.23 -16.47
CA ASN A 92 4.47 1.03 -17.92
C ASN A 92 5.16 -0.29 -18.28
N CYS A 93 4.43 -1.17 -18.95
CA CYS A 93 4.88 -2.49 -19.38
C CYS A 93 5.50 -2.47 -20.78
N SER A 94 5.72 -1.31 -21.38
CA SER A 94 6.34 -1.13 -22.69
C SER A 94 7.72 -1.77 -22.74
N ARG A 95 8.05 -2.34 -23.90
CA ARG A 95 9.38 -2.92 -24.15
C ARG A 95 10.44 -1.85 -24.37
N GLU A 96 10.02 -0.71 -24.87
CA GLU A 96 10.89 0.43 -25.18
C GLU A 96 11.19 1.25 -23.93
N GLU A 97 10.23 1.37 -23.03
CA GLU A 97 10.34 2.22 -21.84
C GLU A 97 9.62 1.62 -20.62
N PRO A 98 10.13 0.52 -20.06
CA PRO A 98 9.59 -0.04 -18.83
C PRO A 98 9.83 0.94 -17.67
N LEU A 99 8.74 1.34 -17.01
CA LEU A 99 8.77 2.36 -15.95
C LEU A 99 8.05 1.87 -14.70
N ARG A 100 8.47 2.38 -13.53
CA ARG A 100 7.65 2.46 -12.31
C ARG A 100 7.47 3.93 -11.93
N VAL A 101 6.24 4.31 -11.62
CA VAL A 101 5.91 5.65 -11.15
C VAL A 101 5.34 5.57 -9.75
N THR A 102 5.99 6.26 -8.83
CA THR A 102 5.55 6.39 -7.44
C THR A 102 5.35 7.86 -7.08
N ARG A 103 4.58 8.13 -6.04
CA ARG A 103 4.30 9.48 -5.59
C ARG A 103 4.28 9.55 -4.07
N ASP A 104 4.86 10.61 -3.53
CA ASP A 104 4.65 11.05 -2.15
C ASP A 104 3.99 12.45 -2.10
N THR A 105 4.02 13.11 -0.97
CA THR A 105 3.44 14.45 -0.77
C THR A 105 4.22 15.55 -1.46
N GLU A 106 5.48 15.33 -1.83
CA GLU A 106 6.41 16.35 -2.32
C GLU A 106 6.77 16.16 -3.80
N ALA A 107 6.74 14.91 -4.29
CA ALA A 107 7.25 14.60 -5.62
C ALA A 107 6.57 13.37 -6.27
N ILE A 108 6.71 13.30 -7.59
CA ILE A 108 6.50 12.11 -8.40
C ILE A 108 7.88 11.60 -8.83
N TYR A 109 8.11 10.31 -8.66
CA TYR A 109 9.34 9.61 -9.04
C TYR A 109 9.05 8.71 -10.23
N VAL A 110 9.73 8.96 -11.33
CA VAL A 110 9.66 8.13 -12.53
C VAL A 110 10.97 7.35 -12.63
N ARG A 111 10.88 6.02 -12.49
CA ARG A 111 12.05 5.13 -12.54
C ARG A 111 12.02 4.31 -13.82
N LYS A 112 13.02 4.51 -14.68
CA LYS A 112 13.26 3.68 -15.85
C LYS A 112 13.96 2.40 -15.43
N LEU A 113 13.46 1.28 -15.92
CA LEU A 113 13.93 -0.06 -15.55
C LEU A 113 14.63 -0.73 -16.73
N ASN A 114 15.48 -1.70 -16.42
CA ASN A 114 16.13 -2.55 -17.42
C ASN A 114 15.90 -4.05 -17.12
N PRO A 115 14.70 -4.58 -17.36
CA PRO A 115 14.37 -5.95 -17.02
C PRO A 115 15.22 -6.99 -17.77
N GLY A 116 15.73 -6.67 -18.98
CA GLY A 116 16.55 -7.56 -19.78
C GLY A 116 18.07 -7.48 -19.52
N GLY A 117 18.51 -6.49 -18.76
CA GLY A 117 19.92 -6.22 -18.49
C GLY A 117 20.35 -6.46 -17.06
N SER A 118 21.44 -5.81 -16.65
CA SER A 118 21.95 -5.87 -15.30
C SER A 118 21.13 -4.99 -14.37
N GLN A 119 20.63 -5.56 -13.30
CA GLN A 119 19.85 -4.86 -12.28
C GLN A 119 20.72 -4.52 -11.09
N ARG A 120 20.45 -3.37 -10.45
CA ARG A 120 21.12 -2.97 -9.21
C ARG A 120 20.34 -3.48 -8.00
N ALA A 121 21.02 -3.82 -6.92
CA ALA A 121 20.34 -4.21 -5.68
C ALA A 121 19.39 -3.12 -5.17
N SER A 122 19.72 -1.84 -5.39
CA SER A 122 18.87 -0.70 -5.00
C SER A 122 17.57 -0.55 -5.81
N THR A 123 17.45 -1.22 -6.97
CA THR A 123 16.25 -1.20 -7.83
C THR A 123 15.50 -2.53 -7.79
N ARG A 124 15.90 -3.48 -6.93
CA ARG A 124 15.28 -4.81 -6.83
C ARG A 124 13.78 -4.74 -6.55
N GLU A 125 13.35 -3.88 -5.63
CA GLU A 125 11.93 -3.69 -5.33
C GLU A 125 11.16 -3.16 -6.55
N ASP A 126 11.72 -2.19 -7.28
CA ASP A 126 11.09 -1.65 -8.48
C ASP A 126 10.85 -2.74 -9.52
N HIS A 127 11.82 -3.63 -9.71
CA HIS A 127 11.70 -4.77 -10.61
C HIS A 127 10.70 -5.82 -10.12
N LEU A 128 10.67 -6.15 -8.81
CA LEU A 128 9.68 -7.08 -8.24
C LEU A 128 8.26 -6.61 -8.52
N VAL A 129 7.98 -5.33 -8.24
CA VAL A 129 6.67 -4.71 -8.43
C VAL A 129 6.31 -4.66 -9.92
N TRP A 130 7.26 -4.25 -10.77
CA TRP A 130 7.05 -4.17 -12.21
C TRP A 130 6.75 -5.55 -12.83
N TRP A 131 7.54 -6.59 -12.49
CA TRP A 131 7.30 -7.94 -12.95
C TRP A 131 5.91 -8.45 -12.55
N ALA A 132 5.52 -8.25 -11.31
CA ALA A 132 4.22 -8.70 -10.81
C ALA A 132 3.03 -8.01 -11.48
N ALA A 133 3.16 -6.71 -11.81
CA ALA A 133 2.09 -5.97 -12.46
C ALA A 133 2.01 -6.23 -13.96
N CYS A 134 3.16 -6.43 -14.64
CA CYS A 134 3.23 -6.62 -16.09
C CYS A 134 3.16 -8.09 -16.51
N HIS A 135 3.70 -8.99 -15.69
CA HIS A 135 3.84 -10.42 -15.95
C HIS A 135 3.47 -11.21 -14.68
N PRO A 136 2.18 -11.26 -14.30
CA PRO A 136 1.74 -11.80 -13.01
C PRO A 136 2.13 -13.27 -12.80
N GLU A 137 2.36 -14.02 -13.87
CA GLU A 137 2.86 -15.41 -13.81
C GLU A 137 4.31 -15.53 -13.29
N LEU A 138 5.04 -14.41 -13.24
CA LEU A 138 6.41 -14.33 -12.75
C LEU A 138 6.51 -13.58 -11.40
N ALA A 139 5.36 -13.23 -10.82
CA ALA A 139 5.32 -12.49 -9.56
C ALA A 139 6.05 -13.23 -8.43
N GLY A 140 6.81 -12.49 -7.61
CA GLY A 140 7.55 -13.02 -6.47
C GLY A 140 8.84 -13.78 -6.83
N GLN A 141 9.16 -13.95 -8.11
CA GLN A 141 10.46 -14.49 -8.51
C GLN A 141 11.55 -13.43 -8.36
N ASP A 142 12.78 -13.85 -8.06
CA ASP A 142 13.91 -12.91 -7.97
C ASP A 142 14.17 -12.27 -9.33
N PRO A 143 14.05 -10.95 -9.47
CA PRO A 143 14.23 -10.25 -10.74
C PRO A 143 15.60 -10.46 -11.38
N ALA A 144 16.65 -10.65 -10.57
CA ALA A 144 18.00 -10.89 -11.08
C ALA A 144 18.08 -12.19 -11.92
N GLY A 145 17.20 -13.17 -11.65
CA GLY A 145 17.10 -14.42 -12.42
C GLY A 145 16.22 -14.30 -13.67
N LEU A 146 15.54 -13.18 -13.89
CA LEU A 146 14.56 -13.03 -14.97
C LEU A 146 15.09 -12.32 -16.22
N ALA A 147 16.37 -11.95 -16.28
CA ALA A 147 16.95 -11.23 -17.42
C ALA A 147 16.82 -12.01 -18.75
N ASP A 148 17.01 -13.33 -18.73
CA ASP A 148 16.83 -14.18 -19.92
C ASP A 148 15.37 -14.19 -20.36
N LYS A 149 14.44 -14.28 -19.40
CA LYS A 149 13.00 -14.24 -19.67
C LYS A 149 12.56 -12.90 -20.25
N ALA A 150 13.11 -11.79 -19.74
CA ALA A 150 12.85 -10.46 -20.31
C ALA A 150 13.27 -10.39 -21.76
N ARG A 151 14.45 -10.93 -22.12
CA ARG A 151 14.93 -10.97 -23.51
C ARG A 151 14.04 -11.83 -24.41
N GLU A 152 13.56 -12.96 -23.94
CA GLU A 152 12.58 -13.79 -24.67
C GLU A 152 11.28 -13.02 -24.93
N LEU A 153 10.85 -12.18 -23.99
CA LEU A 153 9.68 -11.31 -24.14
C LEU A 153 9.93 -10.07 -24.99
N GLY A 154 11.18 -9.84 -25.42
CA GLY A 154 11.58 -8.77 -26.33
C GLY A 154 12.05 -7.49 -25.64
N TYR A 155 12.35 -7.50 -24.34
CA TYR A 155 12.95 -6.36 -23.64
C TYR A 155 14.44 -6.24 -24.01
N SER A 156 14.90 -5.00 -24.19
CA SER A 156 16.29 -4.69 -24.49
C SER A 156 17.19 -4.97 -23.27
N THR A 157 18.46 -5.29 -23.55
CA THR A 157 19.53 -5.36 -22.53
C THR A 157 20.26 -4.04 -22.34
N GLU A 158 20.01 -3.06 -23.22
CA GLU A 158 20.78 -1.80 -23.32
C GLU A 158 20.10 -0.61 -22.66
N LEU A 159 18.93 -0.82 -22.06
CA LEU A 159 18.23 0.23 -21.34
C LEU A 159 19.05 0.69 -20.12
N ILE A 160 19.10 2.01 -19.90
CA ILE A 160 19.80 2.59 -18.76
C ILE A 160 18.80 2.89 -17.67
N GLU A 161 18.97 2.24 -16.52
CA GLU A 161 18.17 2.55 -15.33
C GLU A 161 18.46 3.99 -14.85
N SER A 162 17.41 4.76 -14.67
CA SER A 162 17.48 6.14 -14.21
C SER A 162 16.25 6.50 -13.37
N GLN A 163 16.37 7.56 -12.59
CA GLN A 163 15.27 8.13 -11.86
C GLN A 163 15.14 9.63 -12.19
N GLU A 164 13.94 10.03 -12.55
CA GLU A 164 13.55 11.44 -12.65
C GLU A 164 12.65 11.79 -11.46
N VAL A 165 12.81 13.01 -10.91
CA VAL A 165 12.02 13.50 -9.78
C VAL A 165 11.31 14.79 -10.20
N LEU A 166 9.99 14.72 -10.26
CA LEU A 166 9.12 15.84 -10.59
C LEU A 166 8.55 16.41 -9.28
N ARG A 167 9.08 17.55 -8.83
CA ARG A 167 8.60 18.18 -7.59
C ARG A 167 7.20 18.73 -7.77
N LEU A 168 6.35 18.49 -6.79
CA LEU A 168 5.01 19.05 -6.74
C LEU A 168 5.08 20.50 -6.23
N PRO A 169 4.18 21.40 -6.70
CA PRO A 169 4.07 22.72 -6.11
C PRO A 169 3.70 22.60 -4.62
N ALA A 170 4.28 23.46 -3.80
CA ALA A 170 3.88 23.55 -2.40
C ALA A 170 2.38 23.90 -2.31
N PRO A 171 1.65 23.33 -1.34
CA PRO A 171 0.22 23.59 -1.13
C PRO A 171 -0.06 25.03 -0.73
#